data_ca29fc38de86b3aab1f6cbf06adb20a8
#
_entry.id   ca29fc38de86b3aab1f6cbf06adb20a8
#
_cell.length_a   1.000
_cell.length_b   1.000
_cell.length_c   1.000
_cell.angle_alpha   90.00
_cell.angle_beta   90.00
_cell.angle_gamma   90.00
#
_symmetry.space_group_name_H-M   'P 1'
#
loop_
_entity.id
_entity.type
_entity.pdbx_description
1 polymer ?
#
loop_
_entity_poly.entity_id
_entity_poly.type
_entity_poly.pdbx_seq_one_letter_code
_entity_poly.pdbx_strand_id
1 'polypeptide(L)'
;EEKEIFYHGILIGILKNYSGWAVKSNRESGDGYADILLKPKNPDVGIVIELKYAHSMNELDKACERAMEQIKNHRYDAELREDGRNDLLAYGIAFCKKRCKVVVEKL
;
A
#
# COMPACT_ATOMS: atom_id res chain seq x y z
N GLU A 1 -8.50 9.43 7.14
CA GLU A 1 -9.80 9.71 6.57
C GLU A 1 -10.69 8.47 6.56
N GLU A 2 -11.99 8.65 6.83
CA GLU A 2 -12.94 7.54 6.92
C GLU A 2 -12.99 6.67 5.67
N LYS A 3 -12.93 7.29 4.49
CA LYS A 3 -13.01 6.53 3.25
C LYS A 3 -11.77 5.69 2.99
N GLU A 4 -10.62 6.20 3.32
CA GLU A 4 -9.40 5.42 3.22
C GLU A 4 -9.45 4.25 4.19
N ILE A 5 -9.97 4.46 5.39
CA ILE A 5 -10.13 3.41 6.40
C ILE A 5 -11.03 2.29 5.88
N PHE A 6 -12.11 2.66 5.24
CA PHE A 6 -13.07 1.71 4.68
C PHE A 6 -12.42 0.82 3.62
N TYR A 7 -11.75 1.42 2.64
CA TYR A 7 -11.07 0.67 1.58
C TYR A 7 -9.91 -0.15 2.10
N HIS A 8 -9.19 0.40 3.07
CA HIS A 8 -8.11 -0.32 3.73
C HIS A 8 -8.62 -1.61 4.37
N GLY A 9 -9.75 -1.53 5.10
CA GLY A 9 -10.34 -2.69 5.74
C GLY A 9 -10.76 -3.77 4.76
N ILE A 10 -11.37 -3.37 3.65
CA ILE A 10 -11.78 -4.31 2.60
C ILE A 10 -10.56 -5.02 2.03
N LEU A 11 -9.52 -4.27 1.70
CA LEU A 11 -8.33 -4.84 1.08
C LEU A 11 -7.62 -5.80 2.03
N ILE A 12 -7.48 -5.43 3.30
CA ILE A 12 -6.90 -6.31 4.31
C ILE A 12 -7.68 -7.63 4.39
N GLY A 13 -9.02 -7.55 4.41
CA GLY A 13 -9.86 -8.74 4.45
C GLY A 13 -9.61 -9.66 3.26
N ILE A 14 -9.55 -9.10 2.06
CA ILE A 14 -9.27 -9.87 0.85
C ILE A 14 -7.88 -10.52 0.92
N LEU A 15 -6.87 -9.73 1.24
CA LEU A 15 -5.50 -10.22 1.25
C LEU A 15 -5.28 -11.32 2.27
N LYS A 16 -5.81 -11.17 3.48
CA LYS A 16 -5.67 -12.19 4.51
C LYS A 16 -6.37 -13.49 4.17
N ASN A 17 -7.51 -13.40 3.49
CA ASN A 17 -8.29 -14.60 3.18
C ASN A 17 -7.81 -15.35 1.95
N TYR A 18 -7.20 -14.65 0.99
CA TYR A 18 -6.90 -15.27 -0.31
C TYR A 18 -5.43 -15.42 -0.63
N SER A 19 -4.57 -14.58 -0.10
CA SER A 19 -3.16 -14.65 -0.48
C SER A 19 -2.36 -15.74 0.23
N GLY A 20 -2.72 -16.05 1.46
CA GLY A 20 -1.91 -16.93 2.31
C GLY A 20 -0.57 -16.30 2.71
N TRP A 21 -0.34 -15.04 2.38
CA TRP A 21 0.87 -14.31 2.72
C TRP A 21 0.72 -13.64 4.07
N ALA A 22 1.85 -13.31 4.70
CA ALA A 22 1.81 -12.48 5.89
C ALA A 22 1.45 -11.06 5.51
N VAL A 23 0.39 -10.55 6.12
CA VAL A 23 -0.15 -9.21 5.86
C VAL A 23 -0.01 -8.38 7.12
N LYS A 24 0.71 -7.27 7.03
CA LYS A 24 0.88 -6.35 8.14
C LYS A 24 0.19 -5.04 7.81
N SER A 25 -0.67 -4.60 8.71
CA SER A 25 -1.38 -3.33 8.59
C SER A 25 -0.82 -2.35 9.62
N ASN A 26 -0.48 -1.14 9.20
CA ASN A 26 0.11 -0.12 10.07
C ASN A 26 -0.71 1.15 10.09
N ARG A 27 -1.97 1.00 10.38
CA ARG A 27 -2.87 2.15 10.32
C ARG A 27 -2.77 3.14 11.45
N GLU A 28 -2.34 2.69 12.60
CA GLU A 28 -2.39 3.52 13.80
C GLU A 28 -1.34 4.60 13.85
N SER A 29 -0.26 4.40 13.14
CA SER A 29 0.80 5.38 13.15
C SER A 29 0.57 6.43 12.10
N GLY A 30 0.61 7.67 12.44
CA GLY A 30 0.51 8.75 11.51
C GLY A 30 1.75 8.94 10.66
N ASP A 31 2.89 8.43 11.10
CA ASP A 31 4.18 8.71 10.51
C ASP A 31 5.00 7.47 10.25
N GLY A 32 5.61 7.39 9.08
CA GLY A 32 6.66 6.43 8.81
C GLY A 32 6.24 4.98 8.63
N TYR A 33 4.95 4.69 8.51
CA TYR A 33 4.48 3.34 8.28
C TYR A 33 3.55 3.28 7.07
N ALA A 34 3.77 2.28 6.23
CA ALA A 34 2.88 2.01 5.11
C ALA A 34 1.51 1.54 5.61
N ASP A 35 0.49 1.76 4.81
CA ASP A 35 -0.84 1.23 5.12
C ASP A 35 -0.81 -0.30 5.20
N ILE A 36 -0.14 -0.94 4.25
CA ILE A 36 -0.08 -2.40 4.19
C ILE A 36 1.31 -2.84 3.73
N LEU A 37 1.86 -3.81 4.44
CA LEU A 37 3.05 -4.54 4.00
C LEU A 37 2.66 -5.99 3.76
N LEU A 38 3.10 -6.55 2.63
CA LEU A 38 2.89 -7.95 2.31
C LEU A 38 4.23 -8.66 2.28
N LYS A 39 4.27 -9.84 2.91
CA LYS A 39 5.43 -10.71 2.91
C LYS A 39 5.05 -12.02 2.25
N PRO A 40 5.26 -12.15 0.93
CA PRO A 40 4.98 -13.40 0.21
C PRO A 40 5.81 -14.56 0.74
N LYS A 41 5.46 -15.76 0.31
CA LYS A 41 6.20 -16.97 0.70
C LYS A 41 7.63 -16.96 0.19
N ASN A 42 7.86 -16.37 -0.99
CA ASN A 42 9.22 -16.17 -1.47
C ASN A 42 9.89 -15.14 -0.55
N PRO A 43 10.94 -15.53 0.20
CA PRO A 43 11.53 -14.64 1.21
C PRO A 43 12.27 -13.44 0.63
N ASP A 44 12.52 -13.40 -0.68
CA ASP A 44 13.18 -12.28 -1.31
C ASP A 44 12.21 -11.18 -1.74
N VAL A 45 10.92 -11.50 -1.83
CA VAL A 45 9.89 -10.57 -2.35
C VAL A 45 9.18 -9.85 -1.20
N GLY A 46 8.94 -8.57 -1.40
CA GLY A 46 8.13 -7.78 -0.47
C GLY A 46 7.28 -6.79 -1.24
N ILE A 47 6.13 -6.43 -0.67
CA ILE A 47 5.19 -5.51 -1.31
C ILE A 47 4.75 -4.46 -0.30
N VAL A 48 4.81 -3.20 -0.74
CA VAL A 48 4.33 -2.06 0.03
C VAL A 48 3.12 -1.50 -0.67
N ILE A 49 2.05 -1.26 0.06
CA ILE A 49 0.83 -0.68 -0.49
C ILE A 49 0.47 0.57 0.30
N GLU A 50 0.22 1.66 -0.40
CA GLU A 50 -0.29 2.89 0.17
C GLU A 50 -1.61 3.24 -0.50
N LEU A 51 -2.63 3.53 0.32
CA LEU A 51 -3.98 3.81 -0.15
C LEU A 51 -4.30 5.29 -0.01
N LYS A 52 -4.99 5.84 -0.99
CA LYS A 52 -5.50 7.21 -0.97
C LYS A 52 -6.94 7.24 -1.43
N TYR A 53 -7.71 8.17 -0.92
CA TYR A 53 -9.04 8.46 -1.43
C TYR A 53 -9.00 9.77 -2.20
N ALA A 54 -9.50 9.76 -3.42
CA ALA A 54 -9.62 10.96 -4.24
C ALA A 54 -11.07 11.43 -4.22
N HIS A 55 -11.29 12.73 -4.04
CA HIS A 55 -12.63 13.28 -3.95
C HIS A 55 -13.29 13.49 -5.31
N SER A 56 -12.50 13.43 -6.39
CA SER A 56 -13.02 13.51 -7.74
C SER A 56 -12.22 12.60 -8.66
N MET A 57 -12.82 12.26 -9.79
CA MET A 57 -12.17 11.41 -10.79
C MET A 57 -10.88 12.05 -11.34
N ASN A 58 -10.89 13.38 -11.43
CA ASN A 58 -9.73 14.12 -11.93
C ASN A 58 -8.53 14.05 -11.02
N GLU A 59 -8.73 13.69 -9.76
CA GLU A 59 -7.67 13.63 -8.75
C GLU A 59 -7.08 12.24 -8.57
N LEU A 60 -7.61 11.23 -9.26
CA LEU A 60 -7.10 9.86 -9.11
C LEU A 60 -5.61 9.74 -9.41
N ASP A 61 -5.17 10.33 -10.52
CA ASP A 61 -3.76 10.25 -10.92
C ASP A 61 -2.84 10.89 -9.87
N LYS A 62 -3.22 12.06 -9.41
CA LYS A 62 -2.44 12.78 -8.38
C LYS A 62 -2.43 12.04 -7.06
N ALA A 63 -3.54 11.41 -6.72
CA ALA A 63 -3.60 10.63 -5.49
C ALA A 63 -2.65 9.43 -5.55
N CYS A 64 -2.59 8.74 -6.69
CA CYS A 64 -1.62 7.66 -6.89
C CYS A 64 -0.18 8.16 -6.80
N GLU A 65 0.10 9.31 -7.40
CA GLU A 65 1.43 9.93 -7.33
C GLU A 65 1.83 10.24 -5.89
N ARG A 66 0.89 10.81 -5.12
CA ARG A 66 1.15 11.11 -3.70
C ARG A 66 1.40 9.84 -2.91
N ALA A 67 0.64 8.78 -3.19
CA ALA A 67 0.86 7.50 -2.53
C ALA A 67 2.28 6.98 -2.78
N MET A 68 2.70 7.01 -4.03
CA MET A 68 4.04 6.54 -4.41
C MET A 68 5.13 7.41 -3.81
N GLU A 69 4.98 8.73 -3.82
CA GLU A 69 5.93 9.64 -3.20
C GLU A 69 6.05 9.38 -1.70
N GLN A 70 4.94 9.13 -1.05
CA GLN A 70 4.92 8.85 0.38
C GLN A 70 5.70 7.58 0.70
N ILE A 71 5.51 6.52 -0.08
CA ILE A 71 6.26 5.28 0.08
C ILE A 71 7.76 5.54 -0.01
N LYS A 72 8.18 6.29 -1.02
CA LYS A 72 9.61 6.55 -1.27
C LYS A 72 10.21 7.50 -0.25
N ASN A 73 9.53 8.62 0.02
CA ASN A 73 10.06 9.65 0.89
C ASN A 73 10.14 9.21 2.35
N HIS A 74 9.21 8.40 2.78
CA HIS A 74 9.18 7.91 4.16
C HIS A 74 9.80 6.53 4.33
N ARG A 75 10.40 5.99 3.28
CA ARG A 75 11.12 4.72 3.33
C ARG A 75 10.27 3.59 3.92
N TYR A 76 9.05 3.46 3.40
CA TYR A 76 8.15 2.40 3.87
C TYR A 76 8.66 0.99 3.55
N ASP A 77 9.65 0.88 2.68
CA ASP A 77 10.34 -0.37 2.36
C ASP A 77 11.32 -0.85 3.43
N ALA A 78 11.65 0.01 4.41
CA ALA A 78 12.72 -0.29 5.36
C ALA A 78 12.50 -1.60 6.13
N GLU A 79 11.28 -1.83 6.61
CA GLU A 79 11.00 -3.05 7.36
C GLU A 79 11.19 -4.31 6.50
N LEU A 80 10.79 -4.25 5.24
CA LEU A 80 10.96 -5.38 4.32
C LEU A 80 12.44 -5.65 4.04
N ARG A 81 13.23 -4.59 3.90
CA ARG A 81 14.67 -4.74 3.69
C ARG A 81 15.37 -5.29 4.91
N GLU A 82 14.97 -4.87 6.09
CA GLU A 82 15.48 -5.42 7.35
C GLU A 82 15.16 -6.91 7.48
N ASP A 83 14.05 -7.34 6.90
CA ASP A 83 13.63 -8.74 6.87
C ASP A 83 14.38 -9.53 5.78
N GLY A 84 15.33 -8.91 5.10
CA GLY A 84 16.14 -9.57 4.06
C GLY A 84 15.48 -9.61 2.69
N ARG A 85 14.38 -8.91 2.50
CA ARG A 85 13.65 -8.90 1.22
C ARG A 85 14.22 -7.80 0.33
N ASN A 86 14.62 -8.16 -0.88
CA ASN A 86 15.30 -7.23 -1.79
C ASN A 86 14.57 -7.02 -3.12
N ASP A 87 13.63 -7.88 -3.46
CA ASP A 87 12.81 -7.74 -4.67
C ASP A 87 11.48 -7.10 -4.26
N LEU A 88 11.45 -5.78 -4.25
CA LEU A 88 10.36 -5.04 -3.65
C LEU A 88 9.51 -4.33 -4.69
N LEU A 89 8.20 -4.41 -4.52
CA LEU A 89 7.21 -3.69 -5.32
C LEU A 89 6.46 -2.69 -4.45
N ALA A 90 6.20 -1.51 -4.99
CA ALA A 90 5.38 -0.51 -4.36
C ALA A 90 4.11 -0.30 -5.18
N TYR A 91 2.98 -0.32 -4.50
CA TYR A 91 1.67 -0.07 -5.10
C TYR A 91 1.08 1.19 -4.49
N GLY A 92 0.80 2.17 -5.33
CA GLY A 92 -0.02 3.31 -4.93
C GLY A 92 -1.43 3.10 -5.49
N ILE A 93 -2.42 3.05 -4.61
CA ILE A 93 -3.80 2.77 -5.01
C ILE A 93 -4.68 3.92 -4.57
N ALA A 94 -5.41 4.50 -5.51
CA ALA A 94 -6.35 5.57 -5.22
C ALA A 94 -7.77 5.14 -5.58
N PHE A 95 -8.70 5.48 -4.72
CA PHE A 95 -10.12 5.18 -4.89
C PHE A 95 -10.90 6.46 -5.04
N CYS A 96 -11.91 6.42 -5.90
CA CYS A 96 -12.92 7.48 -6.00
C CYS A 96 -14.26 6.83 -6.33
N LYS A 97 -15.16 6.81 -5.37
CA LYS A 97 -16.47 6.14 -5.52
C LYS A 97 -16.29 4.68 -5.94
N LYS A 98 -16.74 4.31 -7.14
CA LYS A 98 -16.67 2.94 -7.64
C LYS A 98 -15.43 2.68 -8.50
N ARG A 99 -14.53 3.65 -8.58
CA ARG A 99 -13.34 3.52 -9.42
C ARG A 99 -12.09 3.48 -8.57
N CYS A 100 -11.08 2.83 -9.12
CA CYS A 100 -9.77 2.89 -8.50
C CYS A 100 -8.70 2.98 -9.59
N LYS A 101 -7.56 3.50 -9.20
CA LYS A 101 -6.39 3.51 -10.05
C LYS A 101 -5.23 2.94 -9.26
N VAL A 102 -4.39 2.19 -9.95
CA VAL A 102 -3.23 1.54 -9.35
C VAL A 102 -1.98 1.93 -10.14
N VAL A 103 -0.96 2.35 -9.45
CA VAL A 103 0.37 2.49 -10.04
C VAL A 103 1.32 1.56 -9.29
N VAL A 104 2.26 0.98 -10.03
CA VAL A 104 3.20 0.00 -9.50
C VAL A 104 4.60 0.43 -9.89
N GLU A 105 5.52 0.39 -8.92
CA GLU A 105 6.94 0.62 -9.20
C GLU A 105 7.79 -0.42 -8.48
N LYS A 106 8.87 -0.77 -9.10
CA LYS A 106 9.90 -1.59 -8.48
C LYS A 106 10.81 -0.67 -7.66
N LEU A 107 11.03 -1.03 -6.41
CA LEU A 107 11.88 -0.23 -5.51
C LEU A 107 13.33 -0.66 -5.53
#